data_b428c99f0bbcda01b64e3140ea019198
#
_entry.id   b428c99f0bbcda01b64e3140ea019198
#
_cell.length_a   1.000
_cell.length_b   1.000
_cell.length_c   1.000
_cell.angle_alpha   90.00
_cell.angle_beta   90.00
_cell.angle_gamma   90.00
#
_symmetry.space_group_name_H-M   'P 1'
#
loop_
_entity.id
_entity.type
_entity.pdbx_description
1 polymer ?
#
loop_
_entity_poly.entity_id
_entity_poly.type
_entity_poly.pdbx_seq_one_letter_code
_entity_poly.pdbx_strand_id
1 'polypeptide(L)'
;MCRPHFASTEAVVVAIREVARQFDLEVRTTDEIGADQVSRRTSAGAFSVIDPDGSLPHEAFVELSGFPAVTIQVFPDDDTKITVDGIEFPDVPRDSVPAFLRAVHTGMTHVKGTVFPPGWWLIVPLPGDETYKELVPCGTLSPWLSRSVRR
;
A
#
# COMPACT_ATOMS: atom_id res chain seq x y z
N MET A 1 19.54 7.71 8.01
CA MET A 1 18.95 6.37 8.17
C MET A 1 18.78 5.71 6.83
N CYS A 2 19.23 4.49 6.72
CA CYS A 2 19.03 3.75 5.49
C CYS A 2 17.58 3.30 5.36
N ARG A 3 17.01 3.50 4.18
CA ARG A 3 15.69 2.97 3.86
C ARG A 3 15.79 1.44 3.80
N PRO A 4 14.82 0.73 4.37
CA PRO A 4 14.83 -0.73 4.24
C PRO A 4 14.71 -1.11 2.76
N HIS A 5 15.40 -2.16 2.38
CA HIS A 5 15.32 -2.69 1.02
C HIS A 5 14.63 -4.04 1.05
N PHE A 6 13.55 -4.16 0.28
CA PHE A 6 12.77 -5.38 0.20
C PHE A 6 13.04 -6.08 -1.13
N ALA A 7 13.77 -7.15 -1.07
CA ALA A 7 14.19 -7.88 -2.27
C ALA A 7 13.06 -8.75 -2.86
N SER A 8 11.99 -8.99 -2.12
CA SER A 8 10.90 -9.86 -2.57
C SER A 8 9.54 -9.30 -2.14
N THR A 9 8.49 -9.76 -2.82
CA THR A 9 7.11 -9.46 -2.45
C THR A 9 6.79 -9.95 -1.04
N GLU A 10 7.26 -11.13 -0.68
CA GLU A 10 7.03 -11.68 0.66
C GLU A 10 7.66 -10.80 1.74
N ALA A 11 8.85 -10.26 1.50
CA ALA A 11 9.49 -9.36 2.45
C ALA A 11 8.66 -8.10 2.69
N VAL A 12 8.06 -7.54 1.64
CA VAL A 12 7.17 -6.38 1.76
C VAL A 12 5.91 -6.75 2.55
N VAL A 13 5.32 -7.89 2.26
CA VAL A 13 4.11 -8.36 2.97
C VAL A 13 4.39 -8.53 4.46
N VAL A 14 5.53 -9.11 4.82
CA VAL A 14 5.94 -9.23 6.21
C VAL A 14 6.07 -7.86 6.87
N ALA A 15 6.68 -6.91 6.18
CA ALA A 15 6.82 -5.55 6.69
C ALA A 15 5.47 -4.85 6.86
N ILE A 16 4.53 -5.06 5.94
CA ILE A 16 3.17 -4.53 6.05
C ILE A 16 2.47 -5.10 7.28
N ARG A 17 2.58 -6.41 7.49
CA ARG A 17 1.99 -7.05 8.67
C ARG A 17 2.57 -6.50 9.97
N GLU A 18 3.86 -6.22 9.99
CA GLU A 18 4.51 -5.63 11.16
C GLU A 18 3.95 -4.24 11.47
N VAL A 19 3.79 -3.39 10.45
CA VAL A 19 3.18 -2.07 10.63
C VAL A 19 1.72 -2.22 11.10
N ALA A 20 0.96 -3.13 10.49
CA ALA A 20 -0.42 -3.37 10.90
C ALA A 20 -0.51 -3.77 12.36
N ARG A 21 0.42 -4.61 12.83
CA ARG A 21 0.47 -5.01 14.23
C ARG A 21 0.77 -3.83 15.15
N GLN A 22 1.64 -2.91 14.73
CA GLN A 22 1.95 -1.70 15.50
C GLN A 22 0.72 -0.82 15.71
N PHE A 23 -0.20 -0.82 14.77
CA PHE A 23 -1.42 0.00 14.83
C PHE A 23 -2.68 -0.83 15.12
N ASP A 24 -2.53 -2.09 15.49
CA ASP A 24 -3.62 -2.99 15.83
C ASP A 24 -4.67 -3.11 14.71
N LEU A 25 -4.19 -3.29 13.49
CA LEU A 25 -5.02 -3.43 12.30
C LEU A 25 -5.13 -4.90 11.89
N GLU A 26 -6.31 -5.29 11.45
CA GLU A 26 -6.48 -6.59 10.83
C GLU A 26 -5.91 -6.58 9.42
N VAL A 27 -5.23 -7.66 9.06
CA VAL A 27 -4.60 -7.82 7.76
C VAL A 27 -5.23 -8.99 7.04
N ARG A 28 -5.72 -8.74 5.83
CA ARG A 28 -6.12 -9.79 4.91
C ARG A 28 -5.17 -9.77 3.72
N THR A 29 -4.50 -10.86 3.49
CA THR A 29 -3.57 -10.99 2.36
C THR A 29 -4.14 -11.96 1.36
N THR A 30 -4.27 -11.52 0.12
CA THR A 30 -4.56 -12.38 -1.02
C THR A 30 -3.33 -12.40 -1.89
N ASP A 31 -2.73 -13.56 -2.00
CA ASP A 31 -1.56 -13.76 -2.83
C ASP A 31 -2.05 -14.32 -4.15
N GLU A 32 -1.89 -13.56 -5.22
CA GLU A 32 -2.38 -14.00 -6.53
C GLU A 32 -1.70 -15.27 -7.01
N ILE A 33 -0.43 -15.44 -6.66
CA ILE A 33 0.22 -16.71 -6.92
C ILE A 33 -0.49 -17.83 -6.16
N GLY A 34 -0.86 -17.58 -4.93
CA GLY A 34 -1.61 -18.55 -4.14
C GLY A 34 -2.95 -18.88 -4.76
N ALA A 35 -3.68 -17.87 -5.19
CA ALA A 35 -4.99 -18.05 -5.82
C ALA A 35 -4.88 -18.67 -7.20
N ASP A 36 -3.98 -18.18 -8.03
CA ASP A 36 -3.78 -18.68 -9.38
C ASP A 36 -3.07 -20.01 -9.42
N GLN A 37 -2.26 -20.30 -8.43
CA GLN A 37 -1.53 -21.55 -8.38
C GLN A 37 -2.43 -22.76 -8.32
N VAL A 38 -3.61 -22.66 -7.79
CA VAL A 38 -4.53 -23.79 -7.78
C VAL A 38 -4.87 -24.16 -9.21
N SER A 39 -5.19 -23.19 -10.04
CA SER A 39 -5.46 -23.41 -11.45
C SER A 39 -4.20 -23.77 -12.24
N ARG A 40 -3.13 -23.09 -11.96
CA ARG A 40 -1.86 -23.36 -12.64
C ARG A 40 -1.25 -24.69 -12.28
N ARG A 41 -1.39 -25.11 -11.04
CA ARG A 41 -0.93 -26.43 -10.63
C ARG A 41 -1.71 -27.53 -11.32
N THR A 42 -2.98 -27.30 -11.52
CA THR A 42 -3.82 -28.25 -12.24
C THR A 42 -3.38 -28.36 -13.69
N SER A 43 -2.97 -27.26 -14.29
CA SER A 43 -2.52 -27.25 -15.69
C SER A 43 -1.06 -27.62 -15.85
N ALA A 44 -0.20 -27.23 -14.92
CA ALA A 44 1.25 -27.43 -15.00
C ALA A 44 1.75 -28.70 -14.35
N GLY A 45 0.94 -29.37 -13.56
CA GLY A 45 1.29 -30.64 -12.96
C GLY A 45 2.59 -30.58 -12.14
N ALA A 46 3.61 -31.23 -12.65
CA ALA A 46 4.87 -31.38 -11.97
C ALA A 46 5.67 -30.08 -11.82
N PHE A 47 5.24 -29.02 -12.46
CA PHE A 47 5.97 -27.76 -12.41
C PHE A 47 5.40 -26.77 -11.41
N SER A 48 4.67 -27.23 -10.44
CA SER A 48 4.33 -26.38 -9.32
C SER A 48 5.64 -25.83 -8.76
N VAL A 49 5.94 -24.62 -9.12
CA VAL A 49 7.10 -23.95 -8.57
C VAL A 49 6.78 -23.72 -7.11
N ILE A 50 7.46 -24.49 -6.29
CA ILE A 50 7.43 -24.26 -4.87
C ILE A 50 8.35 -23.09 -4.64
N ASP A 51 7.79 -22.03 -4.08
CA ASP A 51 8.54 -20.86 -3.67
C ASP A 51 8.56 -20.83 -2.13
N PRO A 52 9.37 -21.70 -1.50
CA PRO A 52 9.33 -21.86 -0.05
C PRO A 52 9.85 -20.63 0.70
N ASP A 53 10.66 -19.81 0.05
CA ASP A 53 11.22 -18.60 0.65
C ASP A 53 10.55 -17.31 0.17
N GLY A 54 9.55 -17.41 -0.71
CA GLY A 54 8.84 -16.23 -1.22
C GLY A 54 9.70 -15.36 -2.12
N SER A 55 10.77 -15.89 -2.69
CA SER A 55 11.72 -15.11 -3.48
C SER A 55 11.30 -14.92 -4.94
N LEU A 56 10.38 -15.75 -5.43
CA LEU A 56 9.90 -15.60 -6.80
C LEU A 56 9.03 -14.37 -6.96
N PRO A 57 9.17 -13.64 -8.08
CA PRO A 57 8.31 -12.50 -8.36
C PRO A 57 6.85 -12.91 -8.42
N HIS A 58 6.02 -12.26 -7.63
CA HIS A 58 4.59 -12.49 -7.62
C HIS A 58 3.86 -11.25 -7.15
N GLU A 59 2.58 -11.19 -7.44
CA GLU A 59 1.71 -10.13 -6.94
C GLU A 59 1.07 -10.55 -5.63
N ALA A 60 0.92 -9.60 -4.73
CA ALA A 60 0.17 -9.78 -3.51
C ALA A 60 -0.79 -8.62 -3.33
N PHE A 61 -1.96 -8.91 -2.81
CA PHE A 61 -2.95 -7.91 -2.46
C PHE A 61 -3.19 -7.95 -0.97
N VAL A 62 -2.94 -6.84 -0.30
CA VAL A 62 -3.06 -6.73 1.16
C VAL A 62 -4.12 -5.71 1.49
N GLU A 63 -5.08 -6.11 2.32
CA GLU A 63 -6.12 -5.22 2.83
C GLU A 63 -5.89 -5.01 4.31
N LEU A 64 -5.83 -3.74 4.71
CA LEU A 64 -5.76 -3.34 6.12
C LEU A 64 -7.11 -2.78 6.52
N SER A 65 -7.75 -3.42 7.49
CA SER A 65 -8.99 -2.90 8.04
C SER A 65 -8.67 -1.74 8.97
N GLY A 66 -9.54 -0.77 9.00
CA GLY A 66 -9.38 0.37 9.87
C GLY A 66 -9.96 1.63 9.26
N PHE A 67 -9.65 2.74 9.88
CA PHE A 67 -10.08 4.05 9.46
C PHE A 67 -8.85 4.96 9.33
N PRO A 68 -8.36 5.19 8.10
CA PRO A 68 -8.96 4.86 6.80
C PRO A 68 -8.77 3.40 6.39
N ALA A 69 -9.59 2.93 5.47
CA ALA A 69 -9.36 1.66 4.80
C ALA A 69 -8.18 1.79 3.84
N VAL A 70 -7.27 0.85 3.91
CA VAL A 70 -6.04 0.86 3.08
C VAL A 70 -5.90 -0.48 2.38
N THR A 71 -5.60 -0.42 1.10
CA THR A 71 -5.24 -1.62 0.33
C THR A 71 -3.91 -1.40 -0.35
N ILE A 72 -3.10 -2.45 -0.43
CA ILE A 72 -1.79 -2.40 -1.06
C ILE A 72 -1.72 -3.52 -2.09
N GLN A 73 -1.46 -3.17 -3.33
CA GLN A 73 -1.16 -4.13 -4.38
C GLN A 73 0.33 -4.10 -4.63
N VAL A 74 0.99 -5.22 -4.36
CA VAL A 74 2.43 -5.36 -4.53
C VAL A 74 2.67 -6.07 -5.85
N PHE A 75 3.34 -5.40 -6.77
CA PHE A 75 3.65 -5.96 -8.09
C PHE A 75 4.98 -6.72 -8.06
N PRO A 76 5.22 -7.60 -9.05
CA PRO A 76 6.49 -8.35 -9.12
C PRO A 76 7.73 -7.48 -9.26
N ASP A 77 7.60 -6.33 -9.89
CA ASP A 77 8.65 -5.31 -9.96
C ASP A 77 8.69 -4.50 -8.65
N ASP A 78 9.49 -3.46 -8.61
CA ASP A 78 9.75 -2.73 -7.37
C ASP A 78 8.62 -1.78 -6.95
N ASP A 79 7.52 -1.75 -7.69
CA ASP A 79 6.45 -0.80 -7.47
C ASP A 79 5.27 -1.42 -6.72
N THR A 80 4.53 -0.57 -6.04
CA THR A 80 3.27 -0.92 -5.40
C THR A 80 2.22 0.13 -5.72
N LYS A 81 0.95 -0.27 -5.62
CA LYS A 81 -0.16 0.66 -5.65
C LYS A 81 -0.84 0.64 -4.29
N ILE A 82 -0.91 1.78 -3.63
CA ILE A 82 -1.54 1.91 -2.33
C ILE A 82 -2.82 2.73 -2.51
N THR A 83 -3.94 2.20 -2.04
CA THR A 83 -5.21 2.91 -2.05
C THR A 83 -5.57 3.25 -0.61
N VAL A 84 -5.75 4.53 -0.33
CA VAL A 84 -6.11 5.04 0.99
C VAL A 84 -7.45 5.72 0.88
N ASP A 85 -8.46 5.17 1.53
CA ASP A 85 -9.81 5.74 1.55
C ASP A 85 -10.34 6.03 0.12
N GLY A 86 -10.06 5.13 -0.80
CA GLY A 86 -10.48 5.24 -2.20
C GLY A 86 -9.55 6.05 -3.10
N ILE A 87 -8.49 6.63 -2.55
CA ILE A 87 -7.53 7.42 -3.31
C ILE A 87 -6.33 6.54 -3.66
N GLU A 88 -6.05 6.40 -4.94
CA GLU A 88 -4.97 5.54 -5.43
C GLU A 88 -3.66 6.29 -5.52
N PHE A 89 -2.62 5.71 -4.96
CA PHE A 89 -1.23 6.15 -5.12
C PHE A 89 -0.52 5.08 -5.94
N PRO A 90 -0.45 5.25 -7.27
CA PRO A 90 0.34 4.35 -8.10
C PRO A 90 1.83 4.65 -7.90
N ASP A 91 2.68 3.75 -8.27
CA ASP A 91 4.12 3.98 -8.32
C ASP A 91 4.77 4.31 -6.97
N VAL A 92 4.29 3.71 -5.89
CA VAL A 92 4.99 3.79 -4.60
C VAL A 92 6.03 2.67 -4.57
N PRO A 93 7.32 3.00 -4.44
CA PRO A 93 8.34 1.96 -4.34
C PRO A 93 8.08 1.06 -3.13
N ARG A 94 8.32 -0.25 -3.29
CA ARG A 94 8.06 -1.20 -2.21
C ARG A 94 8.83 -0.85 -0.93
N ASP A 95 10.02 -0.29 -1.07
CA ASP A 95 10.85 0.10 0.07
C ASP A 95 10.24 1.25 0.88
N SER A 96 9.33 2.01 0.29
CA SER A 96 8.64 3.13 0.93
C SER A 96 7.31 2.74 1.60
N VAL A 97 6.82 1.53 1.36
CA VAL A 97 5.50 1.11 1.84
C VAL A 97 5.36 1.20 3.35
N PRO A 98 6.29 0.68 4.17
CA PRO A 98 6.13 0.79 5.61
C PRO A 98 6.09 2.23 6.11
N ALA A 99 6.95 3.10 5.57
CA ALA A 99 6.95 4.53 5.95
C ALA A 99 5.65 5.22 5.53
N PHE A 100 5.13 4.87 4.34
CA PHE A 100 3.85 5.38 3.85
C PHE A 100 2.71 4.99 4.81
N LEU A 101 2.63 3.73 5.18
CA LEU A 101 1.60 3.24 6.08
C LEU A 101 1.69 3.89 7.46
N ARG A 102 2.89 4.06 7.98
CA ARG A 102 3.08 4.75 9.26
C ARG A 102 2.61 6.20 9.16
N ALA A 103 2.92 6.90 8.08
CA ALA A 103 2.46 8.27 7.87
C ALA A 103 0.93 8.35 7.86
N VAL A 104 0.27 7.41 7.20
CA VAL A 104 -1.19 7.36 7.15
C VAL A 104 -1.80 7.15 8.54
N HIS A 105 -1.24 6.23 9.31
CA HIS A 105 -1.83 5.83 10.59
C HIS A 105 -1.38 6.65 11.79
N THR A 106 -0.33 7.46 11.65
CA THR A 106 0.12 8.37 12.72
C THR A 106 -0.46 9.78 12.57
N GLY A 107 -1.31 10.03 11.57
CA GLY A 107 -1.88 11.35 11.36
C GLY A 107 -0.95 12.35 10.70
N MET A 108 0.13 11.88 10.09
CA MET A 108 1.04 12.73 9.32
C MET A 108 0.44 13.18 8.00
N THR A 109 -0.53 12.43 7.49
CA THR A 109 -1.23 12.78 6.25
C THR A 109 -2.11 14.00 6.47
N HIS A 110 -2.24 14.79 5.42
CA HIS A 110 -3.12 15.95 5.46
C HIS A 110 -3.72 16.21 4.08
N VAL A 111 -4.83 16.93 4.09
CA VAL A 111 -5.55 17.33 2.88
C VAL A 111 -5.34 18.82 2.68
N LYS A 112 -4.94 19.20 1.48
CA LYS A 112 -4.72 20.60 1.12
C LYS A 112 -5.60 20.97 -0.06
N GLY A 113 -6.35 22.06 0.10
CA GLY A 113 -7.13 22.61 -0.99
C GLY A 113 -6.30 23.46 -1.91
N THR A 114 -6.61 23.42 -3.20
CA THR A 114 -6.02 24.30 -4.20
C THR A 114 -7.12 25.05 -4.92
N VAL A 115 -6.84 26.31 -5.26
CA VAL A 115 -7.77 27.18 -5.95
C VAL A 115 -7.72 26.96 -7.46
N PHE A 116 -6.51 26.64 -7.95
CA PHE A 116 -6.28 26.53 -9.39
C PHE A 116 -5.23 25.45 -9.71
N PRO A 117 -5.66 24.31 -10.29
CA PRO A 117 -7.04 23.90 -10.51
C PRO A 117 -7.78 23.68 -9.17
N PRO A 118 -9.09 23.93 -9.11
CA PRO A 118 -9.82 23.73 -7.87
C PRO A 118 -9.87 22.26 -7.49
N GLY A 119 -9.60 21.96 -6.23
CA GLY A 119 -9.62 20.57 -5.78
C GLY A 119 -8.94 20.39 -4.44
N TRP A 120 -8.94 19.14 -4.02
CA TRP A 120 -8.30 18.70 -2.79
C TRP A 120 -7.21 17.71 -3.11
N TRP A 121 -6.07 17.84 -2.43
CA TRP A 121 -4.95 16.92 -2.55
C TRP A 121 -4.74 16.21 -1.22
N LEU A 122 -4.67 14.89 -1.28
CA LEU A 122 -4.21 14.11 -0.13
C LEU A 122 -2.69 14.02 -0.19
N ILE A 123 -2.04 14.45 0.87
CA ILE A 123 -0.59 14.54 0.96
C ILE A 123 -0.10 13.58 2.04
N VAL A 124 0.82 12.72 1.66
CA VAL A 124 1.45 11.74 2.56
C VAL A 124 2.93 12.05 2.62
N PRO A 125 3.38 12.76 3.66
CA PRO A 125 4.81 13.05 3.83
C PRO A 125 5.54 11.85 4.41
N LEU A 126 6.72 11.58 3.86
CA LEU A 126 7.60 10.52 4.34
C LEU A 126 8.89 11.11 4.88
N PRO A 127 9.63 10.37 5.73
CA PRO A 127 10.97 10.79 6.13
C PRO A 127 11.89 10.98 4.93
N GLY A 128 12.81 11.94 5.00
CA GLY A 128 13.75 12.21 3.92
C GLY A 128 13.21 13.09 2.82
N ASP A 129 12.24 13.95 3.15
CA ASP A 129 11.64 14.93 2.23
C ASP A 129 10.88 14.31 1.04
N GLU A 130 10.57 13.03 1.11
CA GLU A 130 9.67 12.41 0.14
C GLU A 130 8.22 12.74 0.49
N THR A 131 7.44 13.05 -0.52
CA THR A 131 6.03 13.35 -0.35
C THR A 131 5.25 12.77 -1.51
N TYR A 132 4.21 12.02 -1.17
CA TYR A 132 3.26 11.51 -2.16
C TYR A 132 1.99 12.34 -2.06
N LYS A 133 1.44 12.70 -3.21
CA LYS A 133 0.20 13.48 -3.26
C LYS A 133 -0.66 13.02 -4.41
N GLU A 134 -1.93 12.90 -4.16
CA GLU A 134 -2.92 12.53 -5.17
C GLU A 134 -4.16 13.40 -5.05
N LEU A 135 -4.80 13.63 -6.17
CA LEU A 135 -6.03 14.40 -6.24
C LEU A 135 -7.20 13.57 -5.68
N VAL A 136 -7.97 14.18 -4.80
CA VAL A 136 -9.17 13.54 -4.28
C VAL A 136 -10.23 13.48 -5.39
N PRO A 137 -10.69 12.28 -5.77
CA PRO A 137 -11.69 12.16 -6.82
C PRO A 137 -13.00 12.83 -6.45
N CYS A 138 -13.68 13.39 -7.43
CA CYS A 138 -15.02 13.95 -7.31
C CYS A 138 -15.15 15.14 -6.35
N GLY A 139 -14.06 15.63 -5.82
CA GLY A 139 -14.07 16.80 -4.94
C GLY A 139 -14.80 16.64 -3.62
N THR A 140 -15.25 15.43 -3.29
CA THR A 140 -15.94 15.16 -2.03
C THR A 140 -14.98 14.52 -1.03
N LEU A 141 -14.99 15.05 0.18
CA LEU A 141 -14.14 14.53 1.25
C LEU A 141 -14.94 13.54 2.10
N SER A 142 -14.34 12.37 2.32
CA SER A 142 -14.83 11.40 3.28
C SER A 142 -14.70 11.95 4.70
N PRO A 143 -15.33 11.34 5.71
CA PRO A 143 -15.14 11.77 7.10
C PRO A 143 -13.67 11.74 7.53
N TRP A 144 -12.89 10.75 7.09
CA TRP A 144 -11.47 10.69 7.39
C TRP A 144 -10.70 11.84 6.74
N LEU A 145 -10.94 12.08 5.44
CA LEU A 145 -10.29 13.16 4.71
C LEU A 145 -10.63 14.52 5.29
N SER A 146 -11.87 14.72 5.69
CA SER A 146 -12.31 15.99 6.29
C SER A 146 -11.57 16.32 7.58
N ARG A 147 -11.23 15.30 8.37
CA ARG A 147 -10.46 15.49 9.60
C ARG A 147 -8.99 15.82 9.31
N SER A 148 -8.52 15.46 8.15
CA SER A 148 -7.12 15.65 7.75
C SER A 148 -6.90 16.99 7.04
N VAL A 149 -7.92 17.81 6.86
CA VAL A 149 -7.80 19.13 6.21
C VAL A 149 -7.00 20.05 7.12
N ARG A 150 -5.91 20.56 6.58
CA ARG A 150 -5.12 21.62 7.24
C ARG A 150 -5.46 22.96 6.62
N ARG A 151 -5.75 23.89 7.46
CA ARG A 151 -6.01 25.29 7.09
C ARG A 151 -4.69 26.09 7.08
#